data_f3b371f1f9c5358b5a6ecd09315e724c
#
_entry.id   f3b371f1f9c5358b5a6ecd09315e724c
#
_cell.length_a   1.000
_cell.length_b   1.000
_cell.length_c   1.000
_cell.angle_alpha   90.00
_cell.angle_beta   90.00
_cell.angle_gamma   90.00
#
_symmetry.space_group_name_H-M   'P 1'
#
loop_
_entity.id
_entity.type
_entity.pdbx_description
1 polymer ?
#
loop_
_entity_poly.entity_id
_entity_poly.type
_entity_poly.pdbx_seq_one_letter_code
_entity_poly.pdbx_strand_id
1 'polypeptide(L)'
;EACVRRKGELLQKDAAASLQFIERAFLMEDLSDADFVIAATDDEGLNGRIAQYCRAERIPVNVVDDKDKCTFLFPALVKEGPLTVGIVTEGKSPAASSWVRQEIADMLPEGIGDIIDLLGRIRPAVLQMGLEEEARKRLFEKIFYDCLEKGTAEYDKDWDKRQ
;
A
#
# COMPACT_ATOMS: atom_id res chain seq x y z
N GLU A 1 -26.50 -4.25 -2.81
CA GLU A 1 -26.48 -3.87 -4.26
C GLU A 1 -25.16 -3.25 -4.72
N ALA A 2 -24.48 -2.42 -3.93
CA ALA A 2 -23.20 -1.80 -4.32
C ALA A 2 -22.05 -2.83 -4.46
N CYS A 3 -22.05 -3.89 -3.68
CA CYS A 3 -21.04 -4.95 -3.75
C CYS A 3 -21.16 -5.77 -5.04
N VAL A 4 -22.40 -6.01 -5.51
CA VAL A 4 -22.68 -6.77 -6.75
C VAL A 4 -22.26 -6.01 -8.01
N ARG A 5 -22.38 -4.67 -8.04
CA ARG A 5 -21.98 -3.86 -9.19
C ARG A 5 -20.47 -3.87 -9.46
N ARG A 6 -19.62 -3.97 -8.43
CA ARG A 6 -18.16 -4.01 -8.57
C ARG A 6 -17.58 -5.40 -8.80
N LYS A 7 -18.39 -6.45 -8.63
CA LYS A 7 -17.96 -7.83 -8.86
C LYS A 7 -17.37 -8.04 -10.27
N GLY A 8 -18.04 -7.53 -11.30
CA GLY A 8 -17.59 -7.63 -12.70
C GLY A 8 -16.28 -6.89 -12.98
N GLU A 9 -16.08 -5.71 -12.36
CA GLU A 9 -14.88 -4.90 -12.53
C GLU A 9 -13.66 -5.53 -11.82
N LEU A 10 -13.86 -6.14 -10.64
CA LEU A 10 -12.81 -6.81 -9.87
C LEU A 10 -12.34 -8.09 -10.54
N LEU A 11 -13.23 -8.83 -11.19
CA LEU A 11 -12.91 -10.06 -11.94
C LEU A 11 -12.13 -9.80 -13.23
N GLN A 12 -12.14 -8.56 -13.75
CA GLN A 12 -11.41 -8.17 -14.95
C GLN A 12 -10.00 -7.64 -14.69
N LYS A 13 -9.67 -7.32 -13.44
CA LYS A 13 -8.31 -6.93 -13.06
C LYS A 13 -7.55 -8.19 -12.67
N ASP A 14 -6.42 -8.44 -13.34
CA ASP A 14 -5.45 -9.50 -13.10
C ASP A 14 -5.07 -9.60 -11.61
N ALA A 15 -5.98 -10.09 -10.80
CA ALA A 15 -5.68 -10.43 -9.43
C ALA A 15 -5.18 -11.88 -9.44
N ALA A 16 -3.90 -12.08 -9.27
CA ALA A 16 -3.32 -13.36 -8.89
C ALA A 16 -3.89 -13.91 -7.56
N ALA A 17 -4.75 -13.14 -6.91
CA ALA A 17 -5.53 -13.52 -5.74
C ALA A 17 -6.84 -14.18 -6.19
N SER A 18 -7.14 -15.36 -5.71
CA SER A 18 -8.41 -16.03 -5.90
C SER A 18 -9.50 -15.28 -5.13
N LEU A 19 -10.27 -14.44 -5.84
CA LEU A 19 -11.46 -13.81 -5.27
C LEU A 19 -12.61 -14.81 -5.26
N GLN A 20 -13.12 -15.11 -4.07
CA GLN A 20 -14.31 -15.92 -3.89
C GLN A 20 -15.47 -15.04 -3.44
N PHE A 21 -16.57 -15.07 -4.19
CA PHE A 21 -17.81 -14.39 -3.84
C PHE A 21 -18.81 -15.39 -3.28
N ILE A 22 -19.31 -15.15 -2.08
CA ILE A 22 -20.30 -15.98 -1.41
C ILE A 22 -21.62 -15.19 -1.36
N GLU A 23 -22.59 -15.58 -2.19
CA GLU A 23 -23.86 -14.88 -2.36
C GLU A 23 -24.95 -15.50 -1.44
N ARG A 24 -24.82 -15.31 -0.13
CA ARG A 24 -25.78 -15.70 0.92
C ARG A 24 -25.63 -14.78 2.12
N ALA A 25 -26.54 -14.93 3.09
CA ALA A 25 -26.37 -14.30 4.38
C ALA A 25 -25.06 -14.73 5.05
N PHE A 26 -24.42 -13.78 5.72
CA PHE A 26 -23.19 -14.03 6.48
C PHE A 26 -23.45 -14.98 7.66
N LEU A 27 -22.52 -15.89 7.89
CA LEU A 27 -22.49 -16.79 9.05
C LEU A 27 -21.21 -16.57 9.84
N MET A 28 -21.24 -16.73 11.16
CA MET A 28 -20.04 -16.54 12.00
C MET A 28 -18.93 -17.54 11.68
N GLU A 29 -19.28 -18.71 11.18
CA GLU A 29 -18.34 -19.73 10.73
C GLU A 29 -17.50 -19.30 9.52
N ASP A 30 -17.94 -18.28 8.77
CA ASP A 30 -17.17 -17.70 7.66
C ASP A 30 -15.86 -17.04 8.13
N LEU A 31 -15.73 -16.78 9.42
CA LEU A 31 -14.55 -16.15 10.03
C LEU A 31 -13.50 -17.17 10.50
N SER A 32 -13.79 -18.48 10.51
CA SER A 32 -12.96 -19.50 11.16
C SER A 32 -11.54 -19.58 10.59
N ASP A 33 -11.37 -19.32 9.29
CA ASP A 33 -10.09 -19.41 8.58
C ASP A 33 -9.58 -18.04 8.10
N ALA A 34 -10.12 -16.94 8.65
CA ALA A 34 -9.77 -15.60 8.23
C ALA A 34 -8.47 -15.12 8.91
N ASP A 35 -7.49 -14.68 8.11
CA ASP A 35 -6.28 -14.03 8.60
C ASP A 35 -6.54 -12.58 9.05
N PHE A 36 -7.50 -11.89 8.42
CA PHE A 36 -8.02 -10.58 8.84
C PHE A 36 -9.41 -10.33 8.26
N VAL A 37 -10.17 -9.43 8.86
CA VAL A 37 -11.57 -9.18 8.53
C VAL A 37 -11.84 -7.70 8.32
N ILE A 38 -12.67 -7.39 7.32
CA ILE A 38 -13.27 -6.06 7.11
C ILE A 38 -14.77 -6.21 7.22
N ALA A 39 -15.37 -5.66 8.28
CA ALA A 39 -16.80 -5.63 8.49
C ALA A 39 -17.37 -4.33 7.91
N ALA A 40 -18.12 -4.45 6.82
CA ALA A 40 -18.67 -3.33 6.05
C ALA A 40 -20.15 -3.56 5.69
N THR A 41 -20.92 -4.11 6.63
CA THR A 41 -22.36 -4.29 6.44
C THR A 41 -23.13 -3.04 6.89
N ASP A 42 -24.39 -2.93 6.48
CA ASP A 42 -25.35 -1.91 6.93
C ASP A 42 -25.99 -2.25 8.29
N ASP A 43 -25.70 -3.42 8.88
CA ASP A 43 -26.13 -3.84 10.21
C ASP A 43 -25.00 -3.60 11.24
N GLU A 44 -25.10 -2.50 11.99
CA GLU A 44 -24.15 -2.15 13.06
C GLU A 44 -24.06 -3.24 14.14
N GLY A 45 -25.16 -3.94 14.44
CA GLY A 45 -25.20 -5.03 15.40
C GLY A 45 -24.39 -6.23 14.91
N LEU A 46 -24.50 -6.57 13.63
CA LEU A 46 -23.71 -7.61 12.99
C LEU A 46 -22.23 -7.23 12.99
N ASN A 47 -21.89 -6.02 12.55
CA ASN A 47 -20.52 -5.53 12.57
C ASN A 47 -19.91 -5.60 13.99
N GLY A 48 -20.71 -5.28 15.03
CA GLY A 48 -20.29 -5.39 16.42
C GLY A 48 -20.00 -6.83 16.85
N ARG A 49 -20.85 -7.80 16.48
CA ARG A 49 -20.62 -9.23 16.76
C ARG A 49 -19.39 -9.77 16.06
N ILE A 50 -19.19 -9.38 14.78
CA ILE A 50 -17.98 -9.72 14.02
C ILE A 50 -16.72 -9.21 14.74
N ALA A 51 -16.71 -7.94 15.13
CA ALA A 51 -15.58 -7.35 15.83
C ALA A 51 -15.28 -8.03 17.18
N GLN A 52 -16.31 -8.38 17.94
CA GLN A 52 -16.17 -9.09 19.21
C GLN A 52 -15.56 -10.49 19.01
N TYR A 53 -16.06 -11.24 18.04
CA TYR A 53 -15.54 -12.56 17.68
C TYR A 53 -14.06 -12.46 17.24
N CYS A 54 -13.76 -11.57 16.31
CA CYS A 54 -12.40 -11.38 15.82
C CYS A 54 -11.41 -11.02 16.94
N ARG A 55 -11.81 -10.16 17.89
CA ARG A 55 -10.99 -9.84 19.05
C ARG A 55 -10.74 -11.05 19.95
N ALA A 56 -11.75 -11.89 20.19
CA ALA A 56 -11.63 -13.09 20.99
C ALA A 56 -10.65 -14.10 20.35
N GLU A 57 -10.74 -14.28 19.03
CA GLU A 57 -9.90 -15.19 18.25
C GLU A 57 -8.56 -14.54 17.81
N ARG A 58 -8.29 -13.29 18.17
CA ARG A 58 -7.08 -12.53 17.80
C ARG A 58 -6.93 -12.32 16.29
N ILE A 59 -8.04 -12.26 15.57
CA ILE A 59 -8.09 -11.93 14.14
C ILE A 59 -8.12 -10.41 14.01
N PRO A 60 -7.20 -9.77 13.26
CA PRO A 60 -7.27 -8.35 12.97
C PRO A 60 -8.57 -7.98 12.28
N VAL A 61 -9.27 -6.96 12.78
CA VAL A 61 -10.56 -6.53 12.24
C VAL A 61 -10.60 -5.01 12.04
N ASN A 62 -11.12 -4.61 10.88
CA ASN A 62 -11.52 -3.24 10.60
C ASN A 62 -13.04 -3.19 10.43
N VAL A 63 -13.70 -2.32 11.17
CA VAL A 63 -15.13 -2.04 11.04
C VAL A 63 -15.26 -0.69 10.36
N VAL A 64 -15.91 -0.67 9.19
CA VAL A 64 -16.10 0.57 8.44
C VAL A 64 -16.97 1.53 9.25
N ASP A 65 -16.54 2.79 9.30
CA ASP A 65 -17.18 3.90 10.03
C ASP A 65 -17.24 3.73 11.57
N ASP A 66 -16.59 2.72 12.15
CA ASP A 66 -16.53 2.52 13.60
C ASP A 66 -15.12 2.18 14.08
N LYS A 67 -14.31 3.21 14.33
CA LYS A 67 -12.91 3.06 14.75
C LYS A 67 -12.74 2.33 16.10
N ASP A 68 -13.70 2.46 17.00
CA ASP A 68 -13.60 1.88 18.36
C ASP A 68 -13.74 0.35 18.32
N LYS A 69 -14.35 -0.18 17.27
CA LYS A 69 -14.43 -1.60 16.99
C LYS A 69 -13.26 -2.14 16.17
N CYS A 70 -12.40 -1.28 15.61
CA CYS A 70 -11.24 -1.67 14.84
C CYS A 70 -10.09 -2.15 15.73
N THR A 71 -9.29 -3.12 15.24
CA THR A 71 -7.98 -3.47 15.78
C THR A 71 -6.84 -2.96 14.89
N PHE A 72 -7.14 -2.56 13.66
CA PHE A 72 -6.24 -1.85 12.76
C PHE A 72 -7.01 -0.84 11.91
N LEU A 73 -6.32 0.17 11.41
CA LEU A 73 -6.89 1.21 10.55
C LEU A 73 -6.16 1.23 9.20
N PHE A 74 -6.92 1.40 8.12
CA PHE A 74 -6.34 1.66 6.81
C PHE A 74 -5.80 3.09 6.73
N PRO A 75 -4.55 3.28 6.26
CA PRO A 75 -4.02 4.60 6.01
C PRO A 75 -4.65 5.23 4.76
N ALA A 76 -4.71 6.55 4.72
CA ALA A 76 -4.81 7.27 3.45
C ALA A 76 -3.47 7.11 2.70
N LEU A 77 -3.52 6.72 1.43
CA LEU A 77 -2.32 6.37 0.66
C LEU A 77 -2.01 7.42 -0.40
N VAL A 78 -0.73 7.79 -0.50
CA VAL A 78 -0.12 8.34 -1.71
C VAL A 78 0.65 7.22 -2.38
N LYS A 79 0.49 7.05 -3.68
CA LYS A 79 1.15 5.98 -4.44
C LYS A 79 1.69 6.51 -5.76
N GLU A 80 3.01 6.40 -5.93
CA GLU A 80 3.73 6.79 -7.15
C GLU A 80 4.66 5.65 -7.57
N GLY A 81 4.19 4.80 -8.50
CA GLY A 81 4.88 3.57 -8.85
C GLY A 81 5.10 2.67 -7.63
N PRO A 82 6.34 2.28 -7.31
CA PRO A 82 6.66 1.46 -6.13
C PRO A 82 6.67 2.24 -4.81
N LEU A 83 6.66 3.59 -4.85
CA LEU A 83 6.58 4.40 -3.63
C LEU A 83 5.18 4.35 -3.05
N THR A 84 5.07 4.06 -1.76
CA THR A 84 3.83 4.15 -1.02
C THR A 84 4.04 4.91 0.28
N VAL A 85 3.26 5.96 0.51
CA VAL A 85 3.24 6.72 1.77
C VAL A 85 1.89 6.50 2.43
N GLY A 86 1.88 6.04 3.69
CA GLY A 86 0.67 5.83 4.47
C GLY A 86 0.49 6.91 5.55
N ILE A 87 -0.69 7.51 5.62
CA ILE A 87 -1.03 8.56 6.58
C ILE A 87 -2.16 8.07 7.49
N VAL A 88 -1.92 8.05 8.79
CA VAL A 88 -2.91 7.67 9.81
C VAL A 88 -3.04 8.79 10.85
N THR A 89 -4.26 9.15 11.19
CA THR A 89 -4.59 10.12 12.24
C THR A 89 -5.28 9.45 13.44
N GLU A 90 -4.98 8.18 13.71
CA GLU A 90 -5.64 7.36 14.73
C GLU A 90 -7.18 7.34 14.60
N GLY A 91 -7.69 7.50 13.38
CA GLY A 91 -9.12 7.61 13.11
C GLY A 91 -9.76 8.90 13.65
N LYS A 92 -8.97 9.89 14.10
CA LYS A 92 -9.47 11.13 14.68
C LYS A 92 -9.96 12.13 13.63
N SER A 93 -9.34 12.15 12.44
CA SER A 93 -9.68 13.14 11.42
C SER A 93 -9.44 12.64 10.00
N PRO A 94 -10.45 12.08 9.34
CA PRO A 94 -10.36 11.74 7.92
C PRO A 94 -10.02 12.95 7.03
N ALA A 95 -10.53 14.15 7.38
CA ALA A 95 -10.23 15.38 6.66
C ALA A 95 -8.73 15.74 6.74
N ALA A 96 -8.12 15.63 7.93
CA ALA A 96 -6.68 15.88 8.10
C ALA A 96 -5.83 14.85 7.33
N SER A 97 -6.20 13.57 7.38
CA SER A 97 -5.51 12.53 6.59
C SER A 97 -5.59 12.79 5.10
N SER A 98 -6.76 13.23 4.61
CA SER A 98 -6.97 13.55 3.21
C SER A 98 -6.17 14.78 2.77
N TRP A 99 -6.14 15.82 3.60
CA TRP A 99 -5.36 17.04 3.35
C TRP A 99 -3.86 16.73 3.30
N VAL A 100 -3.32 16.05 4.33
CA VAL A 100 -1.90 15.66 4.37
C VAL A 100 -1.54 14.77 3.18
N ARG A 101 -2.43 13.85 2.79
CA ARG A 101 -2.24 13.01 1.61
C ARG A 101 -2.06 13.86 0.35
N GLN A 102 -2.86 14.91 0.18
CA GLN A 102 -2.78 15.79 -0.97
C GLN A 102 -1.48 16.60 -0.96
N GLU A 103 -1.11 17.21 0.17
CA GLU A 103 0.13 17.97 0.32
C GLU A 103 1.36 17.11 -0.02
N ILE A 104 1.38 15.85 0.45
CA ILE A 104 2.48 14.92 0.14
C ILE A 104 2.48 14.59 -1.36
N ALA A 105 1.31 14.32 -1.96
CA ALA A 105 1.23 14.01 -3.39
C ALA A 105 1.74 15.17 -4.25
N ASP A 106 1.38 16.41 -3.90
CA ASP A 106 1.79 17.62 -4.61
C ASP A 106 3.28 17.96 -4.41
N MET A 107 3.88 17.53 -3.29
CA MET A 107 5.30 17.73 -2.99
C MET A 107 6.21 16.72 -3.69
N LEU A 108 5.70 15.54 -4.06
CA LEU A 108 6.53 14.52 -4.70
C LEU A 108 6.99 14.99 -6.09
N PRO A 109 8.28 14.84 -6.41
CA PRO A 109 8.78 15.13 -7.74
C PRO A 109 8.09 14.26 -8.80
N GLU A 110 7.79 14.87 -9.95
CA GLU A 110 7.30 14.12 -11.11
C GLU A 110 8.29 13.00 -11.50
N GLY A 111 7.80 11.81 -11.76
CA GLY A 111 8.63 10.67 -12.14
C GLY A 111 9.39 10.01 -10.99
N ILE A 112 9.14 10.35 -9.72
CA ILE A 112 9.81 9.73 -8.57
C ILE A 112 9.66 8.20 -8.58
N GLY A 113 8.52 7.67 -9.00
CA GLY A 113 8.30 6.23 -9.13
C GLY A 113 9.25 5.58 -10.13
N ASP A 114 9.45 6.19 -11.29
CA ASP A 114 10.36 5.70 -12.34
C ASP A 114 11.81 5.73 -11.87
N ILE A 115 12.21 6.75 -11.11
CA ILE A 115 13.56 6.83 -10.52
C ILE A 115 13.78 5.69 -9.54
N ILE A 116 12.79 5.38 -8.68
CA ILE A 116 12.89 4.26 -7.74
C ILE A 116 12.97 2.92 -8.48
N ASP A 117 12.20 2.74 -9.55
CA ASP A 117 12.26 1.56 -10.40
C ASP A 117 13.63 1.43 -11.09
N LEU A 118 14.22 2.53 -11.58
CA LEU A 118 15.57 2.53 -12.10
C LEU A 118 16.57 2.03 -11.06
N LEU A 119 16.55 2.59 -9.85
CA LEU A 119 17.43 2.17 -8.75
C LEU A 119 17.26 0.69 -8.42
N GLY A 120 16.03 0.19 -8.44
CA GLY A 120 15.74 -1.23 -8.27
C GLY A 120 16.38 -2.10 -9.37
N ARG A 121 16.28 -1.68 -10.64
CA ARG A 121 16.85 -2.41 -11.77
C ARG A 121 18.38 -2.46 -11.75
N ILE A 122 19.06 -1.39 -11.36
CA ILE A 122 20.54 -1.35 -11.34
C ILE A 122 21.12 -1.98 -10.07
N ARG A 123 20.33 -2.14 -9.01
CA ARG A 123 20.79 -2.67 -7.72
C ARG A 123 21.59 -3.98 -7.81
N PRO A 124 21.16 -5.02 -8.56
CA PRO A 124 21.94 -6.26 -8.68
C PRO A 124 23.34 -6.05 -9.23
N ALA A 125 23.49 -5.18 -10.27
CA ALA A 125 24.78 -4.88 -10.86
C ALA A 125 25.70 -4.15 -9.86
N VAL A 126 25.17 -3.14 -9.15
CA VAL A 126 25.93 -2.42 -8.11
C VAL A 126 26.38 -3.35 -6.98
N LEU A 127 25.56 -4.33 -6.58
CA LEU A 127 25.92 -5.30 -5.56
C LEU A 127 27.08 -6.24 -6.01
N GLN A 128 27.17 -6.53 -7.32
CA GLN A 128 28.24 -7.36 -7.90
C GLN A 128 29.58 -6.62 -8.06
N MET A 129 29.61 -5.29 -7.93
CA MET A 129 30.83 -4.49 -8.05
C MET A 129 31.83 -4.68 -6.89
N GLY A 130 31.43 -5.36 -5.81
CA GLY A 130 32.29 -5.58 -4.65
C GLY A 130 32.63 -4.31 -3.85
N LEU A 131 31.86 -3.23 -4.05
CA LEU A 131 32.07 -1.97 -3.32
C LEU A 131 31.75 -2.14 -1.84
N GLU A 132 32.54 -1.45 -1.00
CA GLU A 132 32.24 -1.26 0.41
C GLU A 132 30.88 -0.62 0.60
N GLU A 133 30.21 -0.92 1.72
CA GLU A 133 28.82 -0.49 2.00
C GLU A 133 28.64 1.02 1.84
N GLU A 134 29.57 1.80 2.39
CA GLU A 134 29.51 3.26 2.34
C GLU A 134 29.70 3.83 0.92
N ALA A 135 30.57 3.22 0.12
CA ALA A 135 30.76 3.60 -1.28
C ALA A 135 29.52 3.27 -2.12
N ARG A 136 28.90 2.12 -1.87
CA ARG A 136 27.67 1.70 -2.50
C ARG A 136 26.50 2.63 -2.17
N LYS A 137 26.37 3.05 -0.91
CA LYS A 137 25.35 4.01 -0.45
C LYS A 137 25.51 5.33 -1.20
N ARG A 138 26.74 5.91 -1.19
CA ARG A 138 27.01 7.17 -1.92
C ARG A 138 26.71 7.07 -3.41
N LEU A 139 26.98 5.92 -4.04
CA LEU A 139 26.66 5.71 -5.45
C LEU A 139 25.15 5.77 -5.71
N PHE A 140 24.34 5.08 -4.90
CA PHE A 140 22.88 5.14 -5.03
C PHE A 140 22.32 6.54 -4.75
N GLU A 141 22.81 7.22 -3.72
CA GLU A 141 22.44 8.60 -3.43
C GLU A 141 22.76 9.52 -4.60
N LYS A 142 23.96 9.42 -5.16
CA LYS A 142 24.37 10.21 -6.33
C LYS A 142 23.43 9.97 -7.52
N ILE A 143 23.18 8.72 -7.89
CA ILE A 143 22.29 8.39 -9.01
C ILE A 143 20.88 8.94 -8.76
N PHE A 144 20.37 8.78 -7.55
CA PHE A 144 19.05 9.30 -7.17
C PHE A 144 18.95 10.82 -7.36
N TYR A 145 19.90 11.58 -6.80
CA TYR A 145 19.88 13.03 -6.91
C TYR A 145 20.16 13.53 -8.33
N ASP A 146 21.03 12.87 -9.09
CA ASP A 146 21.27 13.19 -10.50
C ASP A 146 19.99 13.02 -11.34
N CYS A 147 19.21 11.97 -11.07
CA CYS A 147 17.93 11.75 -11.74
C CYS A 147 16.87 12.79 -11.33
N LEU A 148 16.79 13.14 -10.06
CA LEU A 148 15.88 14.19 -9.57
C LEU A 148 16.19 15.54 -10.21
N GLU A 149 17.46 15.92 -10.28
CA GLU A 149 17.90 17.21 -10.87
C GLU A 149 17.58 17.28 -12.37
N LYS A 150 17.74 16.15 -13.08
CA LYS A 150 17.44 16.06 -14.51
C LYS A 150 15.97 15.87 -14.83
N GLY A 151 15.14 15.52 -13.85
CA GLY A 151 13.73 15.20 -14.04
C GLY A 151 13.50 13.94 -14.90
N THR A 152 14.44 12.99 -14.90
CA THR A 152 14.35 11.79 -15.73
C THR A 152 14.91 10.57 -15.01
N ALA A 153 14.29 9.42 -15.24
CA ALA A 153 14.78 8.10 -14.80
C ALA A 153 15.77 7.44 -15.79
N GLU A 154 16.34 8.24 -16.69
CA GLU A 154 17.37 7.76 -17.61
C GLU A 154 18.74 7.92 -16.98
N TYR A 155 19.45 6.83 -16.82
CA TYR A 155 20.85 6.80 -16.41
C TYR A 155 21.67 6.12 -17.49
N ASP A 156 22.85 6.72 -17.80
CA ASP A 156 23.72 6.24 -18.88
C ASP A 156 24.07 4.77 -18.67
N LYS A 157 23.89 3.93 -19.70
CA LYS A 157 24.17 2.49 -19.64
C LYS A 157 25.63 2.16 -19.35
N ASP A 158 26.52 3.14 -19.58
CA ASP A 158 27.99 2.99 -19.40
C ASP A 158 28.47 3.62 -18.06
N TRP A 159 27.55 3.90 -17.12
CA TRP A 159 27.91 4.49 -15.83
C TRP A 159 28.90 3.64 -15.02
N ASP A 160 28.86 2.32 -15.18
CA ASP A 160 29.74 1.34 -14.54
C ASP A 160 31.15 1.31 -15.12
N LYS A 161 31.34 1.82 -16.35
CA LYS A 161 32.62 1.82 -17.06
C LYS A 161 33.45 3.10 -16.86
N ARG A 162 32.90 4.11 -16.15
CA ARG A 162 33.55 5.45 -15.99
C ARG A 162 34.17 5.66 -14.62
N GLN A 163 34.43 4.59 -13.88
CA GLN A 163 35.12 4.66 -12.56
C GLN A 163 36.55 4.20 -12.69
#